data_c868703e5c181fb1470ec15709f5a500
#
_entry.id   c868703e5c181fb1470ec15709f5a500
#
_cell.length_a   1.000
_cell.length_b   1.000
_cell.length_c   1.000
_cell.angle_alpha   90.00
_cell.angle_beta   90.00
_cell.angle_gamma   90.00
#
_symmetry.space_group_name_H-M   'P 1'
#
loop_
_entity.id
_entity.type
_entity.pdbx_description
1 polymer ?
#
loop_
_entity_poly.entity_id
_entity_poly.type
_entity_poly.pdbx_seq_one_letter_code
_entity_poly.pdbx_strand_id
1 'polypeptide(L)'
;MAWVIVGLGNPGEEYGSTRHNAGRMAVEFLAKSAGFQEFHEDKKAKAHIAGGMMAKTTIALVLPDTFMNKSGSALTKFVKSVKAAERMVVVYDDLDLPLGVMKLSFDRGSGGHKGLESVMRAVKTKKFVRVRIGVSPATASGKLRKPSGEKEVLDFILTKFKPAELDELKKIFKRAAQAIESVVLAGREKAMNEFN
;
A
#
# COMPACT_ATOMS: atom_id res chain seq x y z
N MET A 1 -10.76 14.67 11.85
CA MET A 1 -9.52 13.84 11.92
C MET A 1 -9.13 13.46 10.49
N ALA A 2 -7.85 13.61 10.15
CA ALA A 2 -7.34 13.25 8.83
C ALA A 2 -7.33 11.73 8.61
N TRP A 3 -7.46 11.30 7.35
CA TRP A 3 -7.11 9.95 6.94
C TRP A 3 -5.61 9.84 6.69
N VAL A 4 -5.05 8.67 6.97
CA VAL A 4 -3.64 8.35 6.71
C VAL A 4 -3.58 7.25 5.67
N ILE A 5 -2.95 7.52 4.53
CA ILE A 5 -2.78 6.56 3.44
C ILE A 5 -1.30 6.23 3.34
N VAL A 6 -0.97 4.97 3.52
CA VAL A 6 0.41 4.47 3.63
C VAL A 6 0.74 3.61 2.42
N GLY A 7 1.80 3.96 1.71
CA GLY A 7 2.35 3.12 0.65
C GLY A 7 3.60 2.38 1.14
N LEU A 8 3.52 1.06 1.27
CA LEU A 8 4.67 0.26 1.70
C LEU A 8 5.66 0.06 0.56
N GLY A 9 6.94 0.15 0.89
CA GLY A 9 8.07 -0.03 -0.01
C GLY A 9 9.39 0.20 0.72
N ASN A 10 10.50 -0.27 0.16
CA ASN A 10 11.84 0.04 0.61
C ASN A 10 12.30 1.40 0.05
N PRO A 11 13.08 2.19 0.81
CA PRO A 11 13.69 3.41 0.31
C PRO A 11 14.86 3.09 -0.63
N GLY A 12 15.19 4.03 -1.50
CA GLY A 12 16.29 3.94 -2.46
C GLY A 12 15.83 3.69 -3.89
N GLU A 13 16.55 4.28 -4.83
CA GLU A 13 16.23 4.19 -6.27
C GLU A 13 16.29 2.76 -6.81
N GLU A 14 17.17 1.93 -6.26
CA GLU A 14 17.31 0.53 -6.61
C GLU A 14 16.03 -0.28 -6.39
N TYR A 15 15.21 0.11 -5.38
CA TYR A 15 13.92 -0.54 -5.06
C TYR A 15 12.73 0.10 -5.76
N GLY A 16 12.87 1.27 -6.36
CA GLY A 16 11.78 2.12 -6.84
C GLY A 16 10.76 1.41 -7.74
N SER A 17 11.20 0.44 -8.54
CA SER A 17 10.32 -0.34 -9.43
C SER A 17 10.26 -1.83 -9.09
N THR A 18 10.64 -2.23 -7.88
CA THR A 18 10.53 -3.63 -7.44
C THR A 18 9.09 -3.98 -7.07
N ARG A 19 8.78 -5.28 -7.07
CA ARG A 19 7.44 -5.79 -6.71
C ARG A 19 7.05 -5.40 -5.29
N HIS A 20 8.02 -5.41 -4.37
CA HIS A 20 7.81 -5.01 -2.97
C HIS A 20 7.51 -3.52 -2.79
N ASN A 21 7.74 -2.71 -3.81
CA ASN A 21 7.43 -1.28 -3.81
C ASN A 21 6.08 -0.95 -4.48
N ALA A 22 5.28 -1.95 -4.88
CA ALA A 22 3.99 -1.70 -5.53
C ALA A 22 3.05 -0.81 -4.69
N GLY A 23 3.08 -0.94 -3.38
CA GLY A 23 2.31 -0.09 -2.47
C GLY A 23 2.77 1.38 -2.49
N ARG A 24 4.08 1.61 -2.45
CA ARG A 24 4.69 2.95 -2.57
C ARG A 24 4.35 3.58 -3.91
N MET A 25 4.56 2.86 -5.01
CA MET A 25 4.25 3.31 -6.37
C MET A 25 2.77 3.69 -6.54
N ALA A 26 1.86 2.93 -5.95
CA ALA A 26 0.42 3.21 -6.02
C ALA A 26 0.04 4.50 -5.28
N VAL A 27 0.66 4.78 -4.13
CA VAL A 27 0.41 6.02 -3.37
C VAL A 27 1.06 7.23 -4.04
N GLU A 28 2.23 7.09 -4.67
CA GLU A 28 2.84 8.12 -5.51
C GLU A 28 1.95 8.43 -6.72
N PHE A 29 1.38 7.40 -7.36
CA PHE A 29 0.40 7.58 -8.44
C PHE A 29 -0.86 8.32 -7.95
N LEU A 30 -1.40 7.94 -6.80
CA LEU A 30 -2.54 8.62 -6.18
C LEU A 30 -2.24 10.10 -5.95
N ALA A 31 -1.08 10.43 -5.37
CA ALA A 31 -0.67 11.81 -5.11
C ALA A 31 -0.69 12.64 -6.40
N LYS A 32 -0.06 12.12 -7.45
CA LYS A 32 0.02 12.81 -8.75
C LYS A 32 -1.35 12.95 -9.41
N SER A 33 -2.16 11.89 -9.41
CA SER A 33 -3.46 11.88 -10.10
C SER A 33 -4.53 12.71 -9.41
N ALA A 34 -4.45 12.85 -8.09
CA ALA A 34 -5.39 13.62 -7.28
C ALA A 34 -4.90 15.05 -6.96
N GLY A 35 -3.75 15.48 -7.51
CA GLY A 35 -3.22 16.84 -7.33
C GLY A 35 -2.79 17.14 -5.89
N PHE A 36 -2.28 16.16 -5.17
CA PHE A 36 -1.68 16.39 -3.85
C PHE A 36 -0.40 17.20 -3.96
N GLN A 37 0.01 17.81 -2.86
CA GLN A 37 1.31 18.45 -2.75
C GLN A 37 2.44 17.45 -3.04
N GLU A 38 3.61 17.95 -3.43
CA GLU A 38 4.78 17.11 -3.61
C GLU A 38 5.22 16.47 -2.29
N PHE A 39 5.76 15.27 -2.40
CA PHE A 39 6.33 14.59 -1.25
C PHE A 39 7.56 15.32 -0.74
N HIS A 40 7.65 15.51 0.57
CA HIS A 40 8.83 16.05 1.25
C HIS A 40 9.27 15.12 2.38
N GLU A 41 10.57 15.13 2.67
CA GLU A 41 11.13 14.31 3.73
C GLU A 41 10.71 14.83 5.12
N ASP A 42 10.18 13.96 5.96
CA ASP A 42 10.03 14.17 7.40
C ASP A 42 11.02 13.27 8.15
N LYS A 43 12.20 13.81 8.48
CA LYS A 43 13.28 13.08 9.18
C LYS A 43 12.84 12.51 10.53
N LYS A 44 11.93 13.19 11.25
CA LYS A 44 11.44 12.73 12.55
C LYS A 44 10.49 11.53 12.39
N ALA A 45 9.66 11.52 11.36
CA ALA A 45 8.81 10.40 11.04
C ALA A 45 9.56 9.29 10.27
N LYS A 46 10.73 9.57 9.71
CA LYS A 46 11.45 8.68 8.78
C LYS A 46 10.55 8.28 7.61
N ALA A 47 9.96 9.26 6.96
CA ALA A 47 9.03 9.07 5.86
C ALA A 47 9.05 10.27 4.90
N HIS A 48 8.73 10.02 3.64
CA HIS A 48 8.25 11.08 2.76
C HIS A 48 6.76 11.26 2.96
N ILE A 49 6.32 12.50 3.11
CA ILE A 49 4.92 12.83 3.37
C ILE A 49 4.40 13.85 2.35
N ALA A 50 3.14 13.70 1.99
CA ALA A 50 2.41 14.69 1.22
C ALA A 50 1.04 14.92 1.86
N GLY A 51 0.57 16.15 1.82
CA GLY A 51 -0.74 16.54 2.32
C GLY A 51 -1.68 16.94 1.19
N GLY A 52 -2.96 16.78 1.43
CA GLY A 52 -3.99 17.21 0.49
C GLY A 52 -5.39 16.98 1.00
N MET A 53 -6.36 17.15 0.12
CA MET A 53 -7.76 16.93 0.45
C MET A 53 -8.43 16.04 -0.61
N MET A 54 -9.28 15.14 -0.15
CA MET A 54 -10.28 14.46 -0.98
C MET A 54 -11.64 15.02 -0.60
N ALA A 55 -12.27 15.79 -1.48
CA ALA A 55 -13.42 16.64 -1.19
C ALA A 55 -13.15 17.52 0.04
N LYS A 56 -13.90 17.34 1.14
CA LYS A 56 -13.75 18.10 2.40
C LYS A 56 -12.93 17.36 3.47
N THR A 57 -12.26 16.27 3.10
CA THR A 57 -11.54 15.41 4.04
C THR A 57 -10.03 15.59 3.89
N THR A 58 -9.35 15.93 4.98
CA THR A 58 -7.89 16.05 5.02
C THR A 58 -7.24 14.67 4.92
N ILE A 59 -6.23 14.54 4.07
CA ILE A 59 -5.47 13.32 3.81
C ILE A 59 -3.99 13.56 4.07
N ALA A 60 -3.36 12.64 4.76
CA ALA A 60 -1.91 12.52 4.83
C ALA A 60 -1.47 11.26 4.07
N LEU A 61 -0.64 11.43 3.06
CA LEU A 61 0.04 10.35 2.35
C LEU A 61 1.39 10.13 3.03
N VAL A 62 1.73 8.88 3.32
CA VAL A 62 2.94 8.51 4.06
C VAL A 62 3.66 7.40 3.32
N LEU A 63 4.90 7.66 2.93
CA LEU A 63 5.81 6.67 2.33
C LEU A 63 6.96 6.44 3.31
N PRO A 64 6.98 5.33 4.07
CA PRO A 64 8.06 5.04 5.01
C PRO A 64 9.43 5.03 4.32
N ASP A 65 10.40 5.70 4.94
CA ASP A 65 11.82 5.71 4.52
C ASP A 65 12.66 4.78 5.40
N THR A 66 12.05 3.68 5.78
CA THR A 66 12.68 2.58 6.50
C THR A 66 12.62 1.33 5.66
N PHE A 67 13.52 0.38 5.89
CA PHE A 67 13.33 -0.95 5.31
C PHE A 67 11.99 -1.54 5.74
N MET A 68 11.44 -2.39 4.87
CA MET A 68 10.09 -2.92 4.96
C MET A 68 9.71 -3.43 6.37
N ASN A 69 10.57 -4.19 7.02
CA ASN A 69 10.34 -4.74 8.35
C ASN A 69 10.29 -3.71 9.50
N LYS A 70 10.59 -2.43 9.21
CA LYS A 70 10.54 -1.29 10.14
C LYS A 70 9.51 -0.23 9.74
N SER A 71 8.70 -0.46 8.69
CA SER A 71 7.73 0.52 8.15
C SER A 71 6.78 1.09 9.20
N GLY A 72 6.38 0.28 10.18
CA GLY A 72 5.48 0.73 11.25
C GLY A 72 6.04 1.87 12.11
N SER A 73 7.37 1.99 12.23
CA SER A 73 7.98 3.06 13.03
C SER A 73 7.67 4.46 12.47
N ALA A 74 7.52 4.58 11.16
CA ALA A 74 7.15 5.82 10.48
C ALA A 74 5.72 6.29 10.79
N LEU A 75 4.86 5.39 11.28
CA LEU A 75 3.43 5.68 11.47
C LEU A 75 3.09 6.19 12.87
N THR A 76 3.98 6.05 13.83
CA THR A 76 3.73 6.42 15.24
C THR A 76 3.39 7.91 15.43
N LYS A 77 3.87 8.77 14.52
CA LYS A 77 3.54 10.20 14.50
C LYS A 77 2.10 10.46 14.03
N PHE A 78 1.58 9.65 13.11
CA PHE A 78 0.30 9.86 12.43
C PHE A 78 -0.85 9.11 13.08
N VAL A 79 -0.58 7.90 13.60
CA VAL A 79 -1.59 7.00 14.17
C VAL A 79 -1.30 6.78 15.64
N LYS A 80 -1.92 7.60 16.49
CA LYS A 80 -1.64 7.64 17.94
C LYS A 80 -2.56 6.76 18.79
N SER A 81 -3.53 6.08 18.19
CA SER A 81 -4.46 5.22 18.92
C SER A 81 -5.06 4.15 18.00
N VAL A 82 -5.57 3.08 18.61
CA VAL A 82 -6.30 2.02 17.89
C VAL A 82 -7.49 2.59 17.10
N LYS A 83 -8.22 3.55 17.68
CA LYS A 83 -9.33 4.24 17.00
C LYS A 83 -8.86 5.08 15.80
N ALA A 84 -7.68 5.69 15.89
CA ALA A 84 -7.11 6.44 14.76
C ALA A 84 -6.72 5.51 13.60
N ALA A 85 -6.33 4.26 13.88
CA ALA A 85 -6.00 3.28 12.87
C ALA A 85 -7.21 2.88 11.98
N GLU A 86 -8.45 3.04 12.45
CA GLU A 86 -9.65 2.79 11.63
C GLU A 86 -9.78 3.78 10.45
N ARG A 87 -9.06 4.90 10.51
CA ARG A 87 -8.92 5.89 9.42
C ARG A 87 -7.56 5.79 8.73
N MET A 88 -7.03 4.60 8.65
CA MET A 88 -5.80 4.32 7.92
C MET A 88 -6.08 3.34 6.78
N VAL A 89 -5.46 3.61 5.65
CA VAL A 89 -5.38 2.70 4.50
C VAL A 89 -3.93 2.33 4.29
N VAL A 90 -3.62 1.05 4.22
CA VAL A 90 -2.27 0.55 3.91
C VAL A 90 -2.31 -0.11 2.53
N VAL A 91 -1.47 0.38 1.63
CA VAL A 91 -1.32 -0.14 0.26
C VAL A 91 -0.03 -0.94 0.19
N TYR A 92 -0.09 -2.17 -0.30
CA TYR A 92 1.06 -3.08 -0.34
C TYR A 92 0.93 -4.17 -1.40
N ASP A 93 2.04 -4.81 -1.74
CA ASP A 93 2.12 -5.95 -2.64
C ASP A 93 1.60 -7.24 -2.00
N ASP A 94 0.90 -8.05 -2.78
CA ASP A 94 0.34 -9.30 -2.30
C ASP A 94 0.62 -10.45 -3.25
N LEU A 95 1.30 -11.47 -2.74
CA LEU A 95 1.66 -12.68 -3.49
C LEU A 95 0.48 -13.64 -3.73
N ASP A 96 -0.60 -13.50 -2.97
CA ASP A 96 -1.80 -14.31 -3.12
C ASP A 96 -2.77 -13.77 -4.17
N LEU A 97 -2.40 -12.68 -4.85
CA LEU A 97 -3.15 -12.08 -5.94
C LEU A 97 -2.32 -12.05 -7.22
N PRO A 98 -2.93 -12.35 -8.37
CA PRO A 98 -2.26 -12.21 -9.64
C PRO A 98 -1.97 -10.75 -9.98
N LEU A 99 -0.91 -10.51 -10.75
CA LEU A 99 -0.65 -9.21 -11.35
C LEU A 99 -1.89 -8.75 -12.14
N GLY A 100 -2.22 -7.47 -12.05
CA GLY A 100 -3.44 -6.94 -12.66
C GLY A 100 -4.70 -7.06 -11.80
N VAL A 101 -4.59 -7.59 -10.59
CA VAL A 101 -5.71 -7.71 -9.63
C VAL A 101 -5.40 -6.92 -8.36
N MET A 102 -6.39 -6.25 -7.83
CA MET A 102 -6.36 -5.68 -6.49
C MET A 102 -7.56 -6.13 -5.67
N LYS A 103 -7.42 -6.14 -4.35
CA LYS A 103 -8.53 -6.36 -3.41
C LYS A 103 -8.43 -5.45 -2.20
N LEU A 104 -9.58 -5.06 -1.68
CA LEU A 104 -9.70 -4.42 -0.38
C LEU A 104 -9.90 -5.49 0.70
N SER A 105 -9.35 -5.25 1.89
CA SER A 105 -9.65 -6.06 3.07
C SER A 105 -9.57 -5.22 4.35
N PHE A 106 -10.21 -5.71 5.41
CA PHE A 106 -10.23 -5.08 6.73
C PHE A 106 -10.05 -6.16 7.80
N ASP A 107 -9.34 -5.84 8.89
CA ASP A 107 -9.18 -6.71 10.06
C ASP A 107 -8.69 -8.13 9.75
N ARG A 108 -7.62 -8.24 8.93
CA ARG A 108 -7.00 -9.52 8.53
C ARG A 108 -5.58 -9.68 9.10
N GLY A 109 -5.02 -10.88 9.03
CA GLY A 109 -3.60 -11.16 9.29
C GLY A 109 -2.68 -10.53 8.25
N SER A 110 -1.36 -10.60 8.45
CA SER A 110 -0.36 -10.01 7.53
C SER A 110 -0.14 -10.83 6.26
N GLY A 111 -0.51 -12.11 6.25
CA GLY A 111 -0.13 -13.02 5.17
C GLY A 111 1.40 -13.23 5.05
N GLY A 112 2.15 -12.97 6.13
CA GLY A 112 3.62 -13.04 6.14
C GLY A 112 4.32 -11.79 5.60
N HIS A 113 3.58 -10.76 5.17
CA HIS A 113 4.16 -9.51 4.67
C HIS A 113 4.82 -8.71 5.80
N LYS A 114 6.16 -8.64 5.80
CA LYS A 114 6.98 -8.07 6.88
C LYS A 114 6.64 -6.59 7.19
N GLY A 115 6.34 -5.78 6.17
CA GLY A 115 5.93 -4.39 6.34
C GLY A 115 4.59 -4.28 7.05
N LEU A 116 3.63 -5.10 6.68
CA LEU A 116 2.32 -5.12 7.31
C LEU A 116 2.38 -5.60 8.76
N GLU A 117 3.23 -6.59 9.06
CA GLU A 117 3.51 -7.01 10.45
C GLU A 117 4.08 -5.87 11.28
N SER A 118 5.02 -5.11 10.70
CA SER A 118 5.61 -3.94 11.35
C SER A 118 4.55 -2.87 11.64
N VAL A 119 3.67 -2.59 10.67
CA VAL A 119 2.55 -1.65 10.85
C VAL A 119 1.63 -2.11 11.96
N MET A 120 1.14 -3.36 11.90
CA MET A 120 0.22 -3.93 12.92
C MET A 120 0.80 -3.85 14.33
N ARG A 121 2.09 -4.14 14.48
CA ARG A 121 2.80 -4.04 15.76
C ARG A 121 2.87 -2.60 16.28
N ALA A 122 3.17 -1.65 15.39
CA ALA A 122 3.32 -0.24 15.75
C ALA A 122 1.98 0.40 16.15
N VAL A 123 0.91 0.14 15.40
CA VAL A 123 -0.42 0.70 15.68
C VAL A 123 -1.25 -0.15 16.65
N LYS A 124 -0.73 -1.31 17.09
CA LYS A 124 -1.32 -2.25 18.06
C LYS A 124 -2.71 -2.76 17.68
N THR A 125 -2.99 -2.82 16.39
CA THR A 125 -4.27 -3.33 15.86
C THR A 125 -4.11 -3.77 14.42
N LYS A 126 -5.03 -4.62 13.95
CA LYS A 126 -5.21 -4.98 12.53
C LYS A 126 -6.47 -4.34 11.91
N LYS A 127 -7.22 -3.53 12.68
CA LYS A 127 -8.45 -2.85 12.27
C LYS A 127 -8.16 -1.60 11.46
N PHE A 128 -7.65 -1.77 10.24
CA PHE A 128 -7.46 -0.75 9.23
C PHE A 128 -7.74 -1.33 7.84
N VAL A 129 -8.04 -0.46 6.88
CA VAL A 129 -8.29 -0.86 5.49
C VAL A 129 -6.96 -1.19 4.81
N ARG A 130 -6.97 -2.20 3.97
CA ARG A 130 -5.85 -2.62 3.14
C ARG A 130 -6.23 -2.62 1.68
N VAL A 131 -5.36 -2.06 0.86
CA VAL A 131 -5.38 -2.20 -0.59
C VAL A 131 -4.26 -3.16 -0.96
N ARG A 132 -4.65 -4.35 -1.37
CA ARG A 132 -3.76 -5.46 -1.71
C ARG A 132 -3.54 -5.44 -3.22
N ILE A 133 -2.31 -5.21 -3.66
CA ILE A 133 -1.93 -5.16 -5.07
C ILE A 133 -1.27 -6.47 -5.45
N GLY A 134 -1.90 -7.21 -6.35
CA GLY A 134 -1.36 -8.49 -6.84
C GLY A 134 -0.09 -8.30 -7.64
N VAL A 135 0.92 -9.12 -7.33
CA VAL A 135 2.23 -9.08 -7.99
C VAL A 135 2.68 -10.44 -8.52
N SER A 136 1.94 -11.50 -8.24
CA SER A 136 2.30 -12.85 -8.68
C SER A 136 1.93 -13.09 -10.14
N PRO A 137 2.77 -13.78 -10.90
CA PRO A 137 2.41 -14.25 -12.24
C PRO A 137 1.28 -15.30 -12.13
N ALA A 138 0.44 -15.33 -13.16
CA ALA A 138 -0.60 -16.36 -13.31
C ALA A 138 -0.51 -17.02 -14.67
N THR A 139 -1.01 -18.25 -14.75
CA THR A 139 -1.19 -18.94 -16.05
C THR A 139 -2.38 -18.32 -16.79
N ALA A 140 -2.51 -18.66 -18.08
CA ALA A 140 -3.70 -18.28 -18.86
C ALA A 140 -5.02 -18.80 -18.26
N SER A 141 -4.98 -19.90 -17.50
CA SER A 141 -6.12 -20.45 -16.75
C SER A 141 -6.35 -19.78 -15.40
N GLY A 142 -5.59 -18.73 -15.06
CA GLY A 142 -5.73 -17.99 -13.79
C GLY A 142 -5.06 -18.63 -12.57
N LYS A 143 -4.37 -19.78 -12.74
CA LYS A 143 -3.63 -20.39 -11.61
C LYS A 143 -2.41 -19.58 -11.26
N LEU A 144 -2.29 -19.19 -9.99
CA LEU A 144 -1.13 -18.46 -9.48
C LEU A 144 0.16 -19.29 -9.54
N ARG A 145 1.25 -18.62 -9.93
CA ARG A 145 2.63 -19.12 -9.87
C ARG A 145 3.41 -18.29 -8.85
N LYS A 146 3.03 -18.42 -7.59
CA LYS A 146 3.75 -17.71 -6.53
C LYS A 146 5.01 -18.48 -6.11
N PRO A 147 6.10 -17.77 -5.74
CA PRO A 147 7.27 -18.39 -5.17
C PRO A 147 6.93 -19.06 -3.83
N SER A 148 7.66 -20.10 -3.48
CA SER A 148 7.50 -20.81 -2.21
C SER A 148 8.83 -20.89 -1.47
N GLY A 149 8.77 -20.76 -0.15
CA GLY A 149 9.98 -20.67 0.66
C GLY A 149 10.52 -19.24 0.78
N GLU A 150 11.20 -18.97 1.88
CA GLU A 150 11.60 -17.60 2.26
C GLU A 150 12.58 -16.99 1.24
N LYS A 151 13.53 -17.76 0.74
CA LYS A 151 14.52 -17.29 -0.23
C LYS A 151 13.89 -16.94 -1.57
N GLU A 152 13.07 -17.83 -2.12
CA GLU A 152 12.42 -17.59 -3.43
C GLU A 152 11.44 -16.39 -3.35
N VAL A 153 10.71 -16.26 -2.23
CA VAL A 153 9.84 -15.11 -2.00
C VAL A 153 10.65 -13.83 -1.97
N LEU A 154 11.75 -13.78 -1.20
CA LEU A 154 12.61 -12.61 -1.11
C LEU A 154 13.19 -12.22 -2.47
N ASP A 155 13.76 -13.17 -3.17
CA ASP A 155 14.34 -12.96 -4.50
C ASP A 155 13.27 -12.40 -5.46
N PHE A 156 12.07 -12.96 -5.44
CA PHE A 156 10.98 -12.55 -6.33
C PHE A 156 10.48 -11.14 -6.03
N ILE A 157 10.19 -10.80 -4.78
CA ILE A 157 9.64 -9.48 -4.43
C ILE A 157 10.63 -8.34 -4.65
N LEU A 158 11.93 -8.63 -4.66
CA LEU A 158 12.98 -7.66 -4.97
C LEU A 158 13.27 -7.55 -6.47
N THR A 159 12.66 -8.37 -7.33
CA THR A 159 12.79 -8.19 -8.78
C THR A 159 12.00 -6.95 -9.23
N LYS A 160 12.56 -6.26 -10.23
CA LYS A 160 11.86 -5.13 -10.86
C LYS A 160 10.74 -5.62 -11.76
N PHE A 161 9.68 -4.83 -11.86
CA PHE A 161 8.64 -5.06 -12.85
C PHE A 161 9.19 -4.88 -14.28
N LYS A 162 8.73 -5.70 -15.20
CA LYS A 162 8.98 -5.53 -16.64
C LYS A 162 8.14 -4.37 -17.20
N PRO A 163 8.52 -3.74 -18.32
CA PRO A 163 7.75 -2.64 -18.91
C PRO A 163 6.25 -2.96 -19.11
N ALA A 164 5.94 -4.15 -19.67
CA ALA A 164 4.56 -4.58 -19.88
C ALA A 164 3.77 -4.77 -18.56
N GLU A 165 4.45 -5.21 -17.49
CA GLU A 165 3.85 -5.32 -16.15
C GLU A 165 3.57 -3.95 -15.54
N LEU A 166 4.43 -2.95 -15.78
CA LEU A 166 4.21 -1.57 -15.33
C LEU A 166 2.99 -0.94 -15.99
N ASP A 167 2.72 -1.24 -17.26
CA ASP A 167 1.53 -0.73 -17.94
C ASP A 167 0.24 -1.34 -17.36
N GLU A 168 0.27 -2.62 -16.99
CA GLU A 168 -0.85 -3.24 -16.29
C GLU A 168 -1.03 -2.65 -14.88
N LEU A 169 0.07 -2.41 -14.15
CA LEU A 169 0.03 -1.79 -12.84
C LEU A 169 -0.55 -0.38 -12.85
N LYS A 170 -0.30 0.43 -13.89
CA LYS A 170 -0.90 1.77 -14.01
C LYS A 170 -2.43 1.71 -13.97
N LYS A 171 -3.05 0.70 -14.61
CA LYS A 171 -4.51 0.48 -14.56
C LYS A 171 -4.96 0.15 -13.13
N ILE A 172 -4.19 -0.72 -12.46
CA ILE A 172 -4.47 -1.11 -11.07
C ILE A 172 -4.27 0.06 -10.11
N PHE A 173 -3.24 0.89 -10.30
CA PHE A 173 -3.04 2.09 -9.48
C PHE A 173 -4.19 3.08 -9.64
N LYS A 174 -4.72 3.26 -10.85
CA LYS A 174 -5.92 4.07 -11.07
C LYS A 174 -7.13 3.50 -10.31
N ARG A 175 -7.35 2.18 -10.40
CA ARG A 175 -8.41 1.50 -9.65
C ARG A 175 -8.21 1.60 -8.14
N ALA A 176 -6.97 1.46 -7.65
CA ALA A 176 -6.62 1.62 -6.24
C ALA A 176 -6.88 3.04 -5.73
N ALA A 177 -6.57 4.07 -6.53
CA ALA A 177 -6.87 5.46 -6.20
C ALA A 177 -8.38 5.67 -6.04
N GLN A 178 -9.19 5.17 -6.97
CA GLN A 178 -10.67 5.22 -6.88
C GLN A 178 -11.21 4.47 -5.66
N ALA A 179 -10.64 3.29 -5.36
CA ALA A 179 -11.03 2.51 -4.19
C ALA A 179 -10.68 3.24 -2.88
N ILE A 180 -9.51 3.88 -2.80
CA ILE A 180 -9.11 4.69 -1.64
C ILE A 180 -10.06 5.87 -1.47
N GLU A 181 -10.39 6.57 -2.55
CA GLU A 181 -11.36 7.66 -2.53
C GLU A 181 -12.73 7.19 -2.04
N SER A 182 -13.23 6.07 -2.55
CA SER A 182 -14.49 5.46 -2.09
C SER A 182 -14.44 5.10 -0.60
N VAL A 183 -13.31 4.54 -0.10
CA VAL A 183 -13.12 4.26 1.33
C VAL A 183 -13.23 5.54 2.17
N VAL A 184 -12.60 6.62 1.73
CA VAL A 184 -12.56 7.90 2.45
C VAL A 184 -13.92 8.60 2.46
N LEU A 185 -14.63 8.60 1.33
CA LEU A 185 -15.85 9.38 1.14
C LEU A 185 -17.13 8.61 1.46
N ALA A 186 -17.17 7.33 1.13
CA ALA A 186 -18.38 6.50 1.23
C ALA A 186 -18.27 5.36 2.27
N GLY A 187 -17.07 5.17 2.82
CA GLY A 187 -16.80 4.15 3.83
C GLY A 187 -16.35 2.80 3.26
N ARG A 188 -15.67 2.04 4.11
CA ARG A 188 -15.01 0.78 3.72
C ARG A 188 -15.97 -0.28 3.16
N GLU A 189 -17.18 -0.40 3.71
CA GLU A 189 -18.12 -1.45 3.30
C GLU A 189 -18.58 -1.24 1.87
N LYS A 190 -18.97 0.01 1.52
CA LYS A 190 -19.34 0.35 0.15
C LYS A 190 -18.16 0.14 -0.81
N ALA A 191 -16.97 0.62 -0.44
CA ALA A 191 -15.79 0.44 -1.26
C ALA A 191 -15.43 -1.05 -1.49
N MET A 192 -15.54 -1.89 -0.44
CA MET A 192 -15.27 -3.33 -0.56
C MET A 192 -16.29 -4.04 -1.48
N ASN A 193 -17.56 -3.63 -1.47
CA ASN A 193 -18.58 -4.17 -2.35
C ASN A 193 -18.37 -3.76 -3.82
N GLU A 194 -17.85 -2.54 -4.04
CA GLU A 194 -17.65 -2.00 -5.39
C GLU A 194 -16.35 -2.49 -6.05
N PHE A 195 -15.29 -2.68 -5.26
CA PHE A 195 -13.94 -2.92 -5.79
C PHE A 195 -13.41 -4.36 -5.60
N ASN A 196 -14.08 -5.23 -4.87
CA ASN A 196 -13.75 -6.66 -4.76
C ASN A 196 -14.54 -7.50 -5.76
#